data_4af87553b8f40502b67b1d26b6dcaaf8
#
_entry.id   4af87553b8f40502b67b1d26b6dcaaf8
#
_cell.length_a   1.000
_cell.length_b   1.000
_cell.length_c   1.000
_cell.angle_alpha   90.00
_cell.angle_beta   90.00
_cell.angle_gamma   90.00
#
_symmetry.space_group_name_H-M   'P 1'
#
loop_
_entity.id
_entity.type
_entity.pdbx_description
1 polymer ?
#
loop_
_entity_poly.entity_id
_entity_poly.type
_entity_poly.pdbx_seq_one_letter_code
_entity_poly.pdbx_strand_id
1 'polypeptide(L)'
;GYDFFKNFLSDLGRTLTFNGNTNFYSSFFFNNALCIAGFLFSVFYYFLPKFFQQENFFKISIIGSTFGILSCLCFIGTGLTPADLHLDAHIFFSNYLFYLSFPATLIYSYVIIRSRKLNTIYGIGYFAFAISLVSYIFILEFGPDPSESNFSLIIQATSQKIITICFVLATWMLS
;
A
#
# COMPACT_ATOMS: atom_id res chain seq x y z
N GLY A 1 -18.87 14.19 9.74
CA GLY A 1 -17.58 13.72 10.24
C GLY A 1 -17.13 12.47 9.51
N TYR A 2 -15.90 12.00 9.78
CA TYR A 2 -15.38 10.76 9.19
C TYR A 2 -16.13 9.55 9.79
N ASP A 3 -16.74 8.75 8.90
CA ASP A 3 -17.37 7.48 9.27
C ASP A 3 -16.39 6.33 8.94
N PHE A 4 -15.96 5.62 9.97
CA PHE A 4 -14.95 4.57 9.82
C PHE A 4 -15.35 3.47 8.83
N PHE A 5 -16.61 3.13 8.74
CA PHE A 5 -17.08 2.03 7.88
C PHE A 5 -17.43 2.49 6.44
N LYS A 6 -17.80 3.75 6.26
CA LYS A 6 -18.29 4.27 4.98
C LYS A 6 -17.30 5.16 4.23
N ASN A 7 -16.37 5.81 4.94
CA ASN A 7 -15.35 6.60 4.29
C ASN A 7 -14.12 5.75 3.95
N PHE A 8 -13.55 5.96 2.78
CA PHE A 8 -12.22 5.43 2.45
C PHE A 8 -11.17 6.07 3.36
N LEU A 9 -10.06 5.37 3.56
CA LEU A 9 -8.94 5.94 4.32
C LEU A 9 -8.39 7.19 3.61
N SER A 10 -8.38 7.17 2.28
CA SER A 10 -7.95 8.29 1.43
C SER A 10 -8.86 9.52 1.51
N ASP A 11 -10.09 9.39 2.01
CA ASP A 11 -10.97 10.55 2.25
C ASP A 11 -10.39 11.52 3.30
N LEU A 12 -9.49 11.03 4.18
CA LEU A 12 -8.73 11.89 5.08
C LEU A 12 -7.83 12.88 4.33
N GLY A 13 -7.40 12.51 3.12
CA GLY A 13 -6.56 13.33 2.24
C GLY A 13 -7.33 14.35 1.39
N ARG A 14 -8.67 14.37 1.39
CA ARG A 14 -9.48 15.34 0.67
C ARG A 14 -9.26 16.74 1.23
N THR A 15 -9.19 17.75 0.37
CA THR A 15 -9.05 19.16 0.79
C THR A 15 -10.36 19.74 1.33
N LEU A 16 -11.49 19.24 0.82
CA LEU A 16 -12.83 19.54 1.31
C LEU A 16 -13.52 18.26 1.80
N THR A 17 -14.24 18.38 2.91
CA THR A 17 -15.14 17.32 3.36
C THR A 17 -16.32 17.15 2.40
N PHE A 18 -17.06 16.04 2.48
CA PHE A 18 -18.28 15.83 1.69
C PHE A 18 -19.37 16.91 1.92
N ASN A 19 -19.33 17.64 3.05
CA ASN A 19 -20.23 18.74 3.37
C ASN A 19 -19.70 20.10 2.89
N GLY A 20 -18.59 20.13 2.13
CA GLY A 20 -18.00 21.36 1.59
C GLY A 20 -17.16 22.18 2.57
N ASN A 21 -16.96 21.71 3.81
CA ASN A 21 -16.08 22.39 4.77
C ASN A 21 -14.61 22.11 4.47
N THR A 22 -13.74 23.07 4.79
CA THR A 22 -12.29 22.88 4.67
C THR A 22 -11.81 21.74 5.56
N ASN A 23 -10.94 20.88 5.01
CA ASN A 23 -10.34 19.74 5.70
C ASN A 23 -8.81 19.86 5.78
N PHE A 24 -8.31 21.08 5.94
CA PHE A 24 -6.88 21.40 5.81
C PHE A 24 -5.99 20.53 6.69
N TYR A 25 -6.26 20.41 7.98
CA TYR A 25 -5.38 19.67 8.89
C TYR A 25 -5.32 18.19 8.56
N SER A 26 -6.48 17.55 8.33
CA SER A 26 -6.53 16.13 7.99
C SER A 26 -5.81 15.87 6.67
N SER A 27 -6.11 16.63 5.61
CA SER A 27 -5.48 16.46 4.31
C SER A 27 -3.98 16.75 4.36
N PHE A 28 -3.56 17.77 5.09
CA PHE A 28 -2.14 18.09 5.25
C PHE A 28 -1.37 16.92 5.90
N PHE A 29 -1.82 16.45 7.05
CA PHE A 29 -1.11 15.37 7.74
C PHE A 29 -1.18 14.05 6.98
N PHE A 30 -2.35 13.68 6.45
CA PHE A 30 -2.52 12.43 5.73
C PHE A 30 -1.65 12.39 4.45
N ASN A 31 -1.76 13.41 3.60
CA ASN A 31 -1.04 13.44 2.33
C ASN A 31 0.48 13.53 2.52
N ASN A 32 0.95 14.33 3.49
CA ASN A 32 2.38 14.36 3.82
C ASN A 32 2.86 13.03 4.40
N ALA A 33 2.06 12.34 5.22
CA ALA A 33 2.42 11.02 5.74
C ALA A 33 2.61 10.00 4.61
N LEU A 34 1.74 10.01 3.59
CA LEU A 34 1.90 9.16 2.40
C LEU A 34 3.19 9.48 1.64
N CYS A 35 3.48 10.76 1.41
CA CYS A 35 4.70 11.19 0.71
C CYS A 35 5.97 10.77 1.48
N ILE A 36 6.00 11.01 2.80
CA ILE A 36 7.13 10.65 3.65
C ILE A 36 7.30 9.12 3.68
N ALA A 37 6.23 8.37 3.89
CA ALA A 37 6.27 6.92 3.90
C ALA A 37 6.75 6.36 2.55
N GLY A 38 6.20 6.86 1.42
CA GLY A 38 6.64 6.45 0.09
C GLY A 38 8.11 6.73 -0.16
N PHE A 39 8.62 7.89 0.27
CA PHE A 39 10.04 8.20 0.18
C PHE A 39 10.91 7.25 1.03
N LEU A 40 10.57 7.05 2.29
CA LEU A 40 11.35 6.19 3.20
C LEU A 40 11.34 4.73 2.73
N PHE A 41 10.21 4.21 2.27
CA PHE A 41 10.15 2.86 1.71
C PHE A 41 10.89 2.74 0.38
N SER A 42 10.95 3.79 -0.44
CA SER A 42 11.79 3.79 -1.65
C SER A 42 13.27 3.64 -1.30
N VAL A 43 13.74 4.35 -0.27
CA VAL A 43 15.10 4.22 0.26
C VAL A 43 15.34 2.81 0.81
N PHE A 44 14.39 2.26 1.56
CA PHE A 44 14.45 0.89 2.06
C PHE A 44 14.60 -0.13 0.91
N TYR A 45 13.73 -0.08 -0.10
CA TYR A 45 13.82 -0.99 -1.26
C TYR A 45 15.08 -0.79 -2.09
N TYR A 46 15.65 0.41 -2.14
CA TYR A 46 16.93 0.66 -2.80
C TYR A 46 18.10 -0.07 -2.11
N PHE A 47 18.10 -0.13 -0.78
CA PHE A 47 19.17 -0.79 -0.03
C PHE A 47 18.93 -2.27 0.20
N LEU A 48 17.70 -2.74 0.24
CA LEU A 48 17.34 -4.10 0.60
C LEU A 48 18.04 -5.19 -0.25
N PRO A 49 18.22 -5.07 -1.58
CA PRO A 49 18.95 -6.07 -2.36
C PRO A 49 20.39 -6.25 -1.92
N LYS A 50 21.06 -5.19 -1.45
CA LYS A 50 22.45 -5.25 -1.00
C LYS A 50 22.64 -6.23 0.16
N PHE A 51 21.60 -6.41 0.97
CA PHE A 51 21.61 -7.39 2.06
C PHE A 51 21.79 -8.83 1.55
N PHE A 52 21.30 -9.12 0.34
CA PHE A 52 21.37 -10.44 -0.30
C PHE A 52 22.50 -10.56 -1.35
N GLN A 53 23.41 -9.56 -1.44
CA GLN A 53 24.44 -9.47 -2.50
C GLN A 53 25.36 -10.70 -2.57
N GLN A 54 25.63 -11.36 -1.46
CA GLN A 54 26.49 -12.56 -1.40
C GLN A 54 25.71 -13.86 -1.59
N GLU A 55 24.41 -13.80 -1.86
CA GLU A 55 23.55 -14.96 -2.06
C GLU A 55 23.11 -15.07 -3.51
N ASN A 56 22.68 -16.26 -3.92
CA ASN A 56 22.16 -16.52 -5.27
C ASN A 56 20.85 -15.74 -5.57
N PHE A 57 20.30 -15.05 -4.57
CA PHE A 57 19.03 -14.33 -4.65
C PHE A 57 19.19 -12.84 -4.98
N PHE A 58 20.41 -12.32 -5.16
CA PHE A 58 20.65 -10.92 -5.41
C PHE A 58 19.88 -10.37 -6.63
N LYS A 59 19.94 -11.08 -7.77
CA LYS A 59 19.26 -10.63 -8.99
C LYS A 59 17.73 -10.57 -8.83
N ILE A 60 17.15 -11.58 -8.20
CA ILE A 60 15.70 -11.61 -7.97
C ILE A 60 15.27 -10.56 -6.94
N SER A 61 16.11 -10.28 -5.94
CA SER A 61 15.83 -9.20 -4.98
C SER A 61 15.87 -7.80 -5.62
N ILE A 62 16.72 -7.59 -6.66
CA ILE A 62 16.68 -6.35 -7.46
C ILE A 62 15.32 -6.22 -8.16
N ILE A 63 14.80 -7.29 -8.76
CA ILE A 63 13.49 -7.27 -9.41
C ILE A 63 12.39 -6.93 -8.39
N GLY A 64 12.40 -7.58 -7.22
CA GLY A 64 11.47 -7.27 -6.13
C GLY A 64 11.54 -5.81 -5.68
N SER A 65 12.76 -5.27 -5.54
CA SER A 65 12.97 -3.86 -5.20
C SER A 65 12.49 -2.90 -6.28
N THR A 66 12.65 -3.24 -7.55
CA THR A 66 12.14 -2.40 -8.65
C THR A 66 10.61 -2.25 -8.53
N PHE A 67 9.89 -3.36 -8.35
CA PHE A 67 8.45 -3.31 -8.08
C PHE A 67 8.11 -2.53 -6.81
N GLY A 68 8.88 -2.74 -5.74
CA GLY A 68 8.70 -2.01 -4.48
C GLY A 68 8.89 -0.50 -4.63
N ILE A 69 9.94 -0.05 -5.33
CA ILE A 69 10.18 1.38 -5.60
C ILE A 69 9.06 1.97 -6.45
N LEU A 70 8.64 1.28 -7.51
CA LEU A 70 7.52 1.74 -8.34
C LEU A 70 6.21 1.86 -7.53
N SER A 71 5.94 0.91 -6.65
CA SER A 71 4.82 0.99 -5.70
C SER A 71 4.94 2.20 -4.77
N CYS A 72 6.13 2.48 -4.26
CA CYS A 72 6.40 3.63 -3.40
C CYS A 72 6.22 4.96 -4.14
N LEU A 73 6.57 5.04 -5.42
CA LEU A 73 6.28 6.22 -6.25
C LEU A 73 4.76 6.42 -6.41
N CYS A 74 4.00 5.34 -6.55
CA CYS A 74 2.54 5.41 -6.55
C CYS A 74 1.99 5.85 -5.18
N PHE A 75 2.63 5.45 -4.08
CA PHE A 75 2.27 5.91 -2.74
C PHE A 75 2.43 7.43 -2.60
N ILE A 76 3.55 7.98 -3.09
CA ILE A 76 3.77 9.44 -3.17
C ILE A 76 2.72 10.08 -4.09
N GLY A 77 2.47 9.49 -5.27
CA GLY A 77 1.46 9.98 -6.21
C GLY A 77 0.06 10.08 -5.58
N THR A 78 -0.35 9.07 -4.80
CA THR A 78 -1.62 9.09 -4.04
C THR A 78 -1.68 10.28 -3.07
N GLY A 79 -0.58 10.58 -2.37
CA GLY A 79 -0.49 11.72 -1.46
C GLY A 79 -0.50 13.08 -2.17
N LEU A 80 0.01 13.16 -3.40
CA LEU A 80 0.06 14.39 -4.19
C LEU A 80 -1.22 14.67 -4.99
N THR A 81 -2.14 13.71 -5.07
CA THR A 81 -3.39 13.80 -5.84
C THR A 81 -4.61 13.63 -4.93
N PRO A 82 -5.00 14.64 -4.12
CA PRO A 82 -6.23 14.57 -3.32
C PRO A 82 -7.44 14.17 -4.18
N ALA A 83 -8.26 13.24 -3.68
CA ALA A 83 -9.35 12.63 -4.46
C ALA A 83 -10.45 13.61 -4.89
N ASP A 84 -10.61 14.71 -4.17
CA ASP A 84 -11.57 15.78 -4.52
C ASP A 84 -11.05 16.75 -5.57
N LEU A 85 -9.76 16.79 -5.85
CA LEU A 85 -9.13 17.65 -6.86
C LEU A 85 -8.74 16.87 -8.12
N HIS A 86 -8.24 15.63 -7.96
CA HIS A 86 -7.66 14.84 -9.05
C HIS A 86 -8.07 13.36 -8.94
N LEU A 87 -9.38 13.06 -9.02
CA LEU A 87 -9.93 11.74 -8.74
C LEU A 87 -9.30 10.62 -9.61
N ASP A 88 -9.21 10.82 -10.92
CA ASP A 88 -8.68 9.81 -11.84
C ASP A 88 -7.21 9.49 -11.55
N ALA A 89 -6.40 10.52 -11.30
CA ALA A 89 -5.00 10.34 -10.93
C ALA A 89 -4.87 9.68 -9.55
N HIS A 90 -5.71 10.03 -8.59
CA HIS A 90 -5.76 9.41 -7.28
C HIS A 90 -6.07 7.91 -7.37
N ILE A 91 -7.09 7.54 -8.14
CA ILE A 91 -7.48 6.15 -8.38
C ILE A 91 -6.34 5.40 -9.07
N PHE A 92 -5.74 5.98 -10.10
CA PHE A 92 -4.60 5.38 -10.79
C PHE A 92 -3.47 5.07 -9.80
N PHE A 93 -2.97 6.07 -9.07
CA PHE A 93 -1.85 5.85 -8.16
C PHE A 93 -2.19 4.90 -7.01
N SER A 94 -3.38 5.00 -6.42
CA SER A 94 -3.78 4.10 -5.33
C SER A 94 -3.94 2.66 -5.79
N ASN A 95 -4.44 2.38 -6.99
CA ASN A 95 -4.57 1.03 -7.51
C ASN A 95 -3.19 0.44 -7.84
N TYR A 96 -2.35 1.19 -8.58
CA TYR A 96 -1.00 0.73 -8.93
C TYR A 96 -0.08 0.56 -7.71
N LEU A 97 -0.31 1.28 -6.63
CA LEU A 97 0.31 1.01 -5.34
C LEU A 97 0.16 -0.46 -4.94
N PHE A 98 -1.06 -1.00 -4.98
CA PHE A 98 -1.34 -2.39 -4.58
C PHE A 98 -0.88 -3.40 -5.63
N TYR A 99 -1.08 -3.12 -6.92
CA TYR A 99 -0.66 -4.02 -8.01
C TYR A 99 0.86 -4.23 -8.01
N LEU A 100 1.64 -3.18 -7.77
CA LEU A 100 3.10 -3.25 -7.75
C LEU A 100 3.64 -3.76 -6.40
N SER A 101 2.93 -3.53 -5.30
CA SER A 101 3.28 -4.10 -3.99
C SER A 101 3.19 -5.62 -3.99
N PHE A 102 2.23 -6.20 -4.70
CA PHE A 102 2.03 -7.66 -4.70
C PHE A 102 3.26 -8.43 -5.21
N PRO A 103 3.80 -8.19 -6.43
CA PRO A 103 4.99 -8.90 -6.89
C PRO A 103 6.21 -8.59 -6.03
N ALA A 104 6.38 -7.36 -5.52
CA ALA A 104 7.46 -7.02 -4.61
C ALA A 104 7.42 -7.88 -3.35
N THR A 105 6.27 -7.95 -2.71
CA THR A 105 6.07 -8.71 -1.47
C THR A 105 6.23 -10.22 -1.68
N LEU A 106 5.71 -10.76 -2.79
CA LEU A 106 5.83 -12.17 -3.13
C LEU A 106 7.29 -12.56 -3.37
N ILE A 107 8.03 -11.75 -4.12
CA ILE A 107 9.47 -11.97 -4.38
C ILE A 107 10.26 -11.94 -3.07
N TYR A 108 10.04 -10.94 -2.21
CA TYR A 108 10.74 -10.85 -0.94
C TYR A 108 10.34 -11.93 0.05
N SER A 109 9.08 -12.39 0.05
CA SER A 109 8.69 -13.58 0.78
C SER A 109 9.58 -14.79 0.40
N TYR A 110 9.69 -15.07 -0.91
CA TYR A 110 10.53 -16.14 -1.42
C TYR A 110 12.01 -15.96 -1.04
N VAL A 111 12.58 -14.78 -1.28
CA VAL A 111 13.98 -14.47 -0.97
C VAL A 111 14.28 -14.68 0.51
N ILE A 112 13.44 -14.17 1.41
CA ILE A 112 13.63 -14.28 2.86
C ILE A 112 13.52 -15.74 3.33
N ILE A 113 12.52 -16.49 2.84
CA ILE A 113 12.35 -17.91 3.19
C ILE A 113 13.57 -18.75 2.77
N ARG A 114 14.19 -18.42 1.64
CA ARG A 114 15.34 -19.15 1.10
C ARG A 114 16.67 -18.63 1.61
N SER A 115 16.72 -17.43 2.11
CA SER A 115 17.92 -16.80 2.68
C SER A 115 18.26 -17.43 4.03
N ARG A 116 19.56 -17.51 4.35
CA ARG A 116 20.05 -17.90 5.68
C ARG A 116 20.29 -16.70 6.60
N LYS A 117 20.08 -15.49 6.13
CA LYS A 117 20.38 -14.25 6.87
C LYS A 117 19.24 -13.77 7.75
N LEU A 118 18.02 -14.15 7.44
CA LEU A 118 16.81 -13.75 8.17
C LEU A 118 16.05 -14.99 8.65
N ASN A 119 15.29 -14.83 9.72
CA ASN A 119 14.40 -15.88 10.19
C ASN A 119 13.26 -16.08 9.16
N THR A 120 12.99 -17.35 8.84
CA THR A 120 11.93 -17.76 7.91
C THR A 120 10.55 -17.19 8.28
N ILE A 121 10.32 -16.90 9.56
CA ILE A 121 9.06 -16.31 10.04
C ILE A 121 8.75 -14.99 9.36
N TYR A 122 9.76 -14.17 9.07
CA TYR A 122 9.56 -12.89 8.34
C TYR A 122 9.12 -13.14 6.90
N GLY A 123 9.67 -14.14 6.23
CA GLY A 123 9.24 -14.53 4.89
C GLY A 123 7.80 -15.06 4.86
N ILE A 124 7.40 -15.83 5.89
CA ILE A 124 6.02 -16.31 6.06
C ILE A 124 5.08 -15.11 6.28
N GLY A 125 5.47 -14.12 7.10
CA GLY A 125 4.70 -12.90 7.30
C GLY A 125 4.51 -12.11 6.01
N TYR A 126 5.56 -11.98 5.19
CA TYR A 126 5.46 -11.37 3.86
C TYR A 126 4.58 -12.16 2.90
N PHE A 127 4.60 -13.49 2.98
CA PHE A 127 3.70 -14.34 2.20
C PHE A 127 2.23 -14.13 2.60
N ALA A 128 1.95 -14.08 3.89
CA ALA A 128 0.60 -13.76 4.39
C ALA A 128 0.13 -12.37 3.92
N PHE A 129 1.04 -11.38 3.92
CA PHE A 129 0.74 -10.06 3.38
C PHE A 129 0.50 -10.11 1.86
N ALA A 130 1.25 -10.89 1.09
CA ALA A 130 0.99 -11.08 -0.34
C ALA A 130 -0.39 -11.69 -0.61
N ILE A 131 -0.84 -12.66 0.22
CA ILE A 131 -2.20 -13.20 0.15
C ILE A 131 -3.24 -12.11 0.43
N SER A 132 -3.02 -11.29 1.44
CA SER A 132 -3.91 -10.16 1.76
C SER A 132 -4.00 -9.16 0.61
N LEU A 133 -2.87 -8.86 -0.05
CA LEU A 133 -2.82 -7.99 -1.23
C LEU A 133 -3.65 -8.54 -2.39
N VAL A 134 -3.45 -9.82 -2.75
CA VAL A 134 -4.21 -10.40 -3.86
C VAL A 134 -5.71 -10.47 -3.54
N SER A 135 -6.07 -10.73 -2.28
CA SER A 135 -7.47 -10.71 -1.85
C SER A 135 -8.07 -9.31 -1.96
N TYR A 136 -7.33 -8.28 -1.58
CA TYR A 136 -7.79 -6.90 -1.72
C TYR A 136 -7.88 -6.47 -3.19
N ILE A 137 -6.89 -6.82 -4.03
CA ILE A 137 -6.93 -6.58 -5.47
C ILE A 137 -8.17 -7.25 -6.10
N PHE A 138 -8.50 -8.47 -5.66
CA PHE A 138 -9.71 -9.15 -6.13
C PHE A 138 -10.99 -8.39 -5.76
N ILE A 139 -11.08 -7.84 -4.54
CA ILE A 139 -12.22 -7.01 -4.13
C ILE A 139 -12.26 -5.70 -4.92
N LEU A 140 -11.09 -5.11 -5.21
CA LEU A 140 -10.98 -3.87 -5.97
C LEU A 140 -11.46 -4.04 -7.42
N GLU A 141 -11.12 -5.18 -8.07
CA GLU A 141 -11.43 -5.43 -9.49
C GLU A 141 -12.81 -6.04 -9.71
N PHE A 142 -13.24 -6.94 -8.83
CA PHE A 142 -14.43 -7.75 -9.02
C PHE A 142 -15.49 -7.54 -7.93
N GLY A 143 -15.17 -6.73 -6.93
CA GLY A 143 -16.10 -6.38 -5.87
C GLY A 143 -17.20 -5.43 -6.36
N PRO A 144 -18.27 -5.27 -5.55
CA PRO A 144 -19.37 -4.39 -5.90
C PRO A 144 -18.94 -2.92 -5.94
N ASP A 145 -19.50 -2.15 -6.89
CA ASP A 145 -19.22 -0.72 -6.99
C ASP A 145 -19.69 0.02 -5.72
N PRO A 146 -18.82 0.82 -5.08
CA PRO A 146 -19.17 1.53 -3.85
C PRO A 146 -20.33 2.53 -4.02
N SER A 147 -20.68 2.91 -5.24
CA SER A 147 -21.82 3.79 -5.53
C SER A 147 -23.18 3.08 -5.54
N GLU A 148 -23.21 1.73 -5.69
CA GLU A 148 -24.46 0.97 -5.84
C GLU A 148 -25.28 0.87 -4.54
N SER A 149 -24.60 0.72 -3.40
CA SER A 149 -25.28 0.55 -2.12
C SER A 149 -24.38 0.90 -0.91
N ASN A 150 -25.01 1.16 0.24
CA ASN A 150 -24.27 1.30 1.49
C ASN A 150 -23.46 0.04 1.85
N PHE A 151 -23.93 -1.15 1.51
CA PHE A 151 -23.23 -2.40 1.76
C PHE A 151 -21.98 -2.51 0.89
N SER A 152 -22.07 -2.17 -0.38
CA SER A 152 -20.94 -2.11 -1.33
C SER A 152 -19.87 -1.15 -0.86
N LEU A 153 -20.28 0.05 -0.45
CA LEU A 153 -19.37 1.07 0.10
C LEU A 153 -18.65 0.56 1.37
N ILE A 154 -19.35 -0.09 2.29
CA ILE A 154 -18.76 -0.65 3.51
C ILE A 154 -17.72 -1.72 3.16
N ILE A 155 -18.01 -2.62 2.23
CA ILE A 155 -17.05 -3.65 1.80
C ILE A 155 -15.77 -2.99 1.27
N GLN A 156 -15.88 -2.08 0.32
CA GLN A 156 -14.73 -1.43 -0.30
C GLN A 156 -13.92 -0.60 0.70
N ALA A 157 -14.58 0.25 1.49
CA ALA A 157 -13.93 1.11 2.48
C ALA A 157 -13.29 0.32 3.63
N THR A 158 -13.91 -0.77 4.08
CA THR A 158 -13.37 -1.61 5.16
C THR A 158 -12.19 -2.45 4.66
N SER A 159 -12.28 -3.02 3.45
CA SER A 159 -11.20 -3.80 2.85
C SER A 159 -9.92 -2.97 2.69
N GLN A 160 -10.05 -1.69 2.29
CA GLN A 160 -8.90 -0.77 2.20
C GLN A 160 -8.21 -0.57 3.56
N LYS A 161 -8.98 -0.50 4.66
CA LYS A 161 -8.41 -0.37 6.00
C LYS A 161 -7.73 -1.65 6.47
N ILE A 162 -8.35 -2.80 6.18
CA ILE A 162 -7.77 -4.12 6.51
C ILE A 162 -6.42 -4.28 5.83
N ILE A 163 -6.31 -4.01 4.52
CA ILE A 163 -5.03 -4.13 3.82
C ILE A 163 -3.99 -3.15 4.35
N THR A 164 -4.40 -1.94 4.76
CA THR A 164 -3.50 -0.97 5.39
C THR A 164 -2.96 -1.47 6.73
N ILE A 165 -3.82 -2.11 7.56
CA ILE A 165 -3.38 -2.74 8.81
C ILE A 165 -2.41 -3.89 8.52
N CYS A 166 -2.70 -4.75 7.55
CA CYS A 166 -1.79 -5.83 7.13
C CYS A 166 -0.42 -5.28 6.69
N PHE A 167 -0.40 -4.18 5.94
CA PHE A 167 0.82 -3.49 5.54
C PHE A 167 1.64 -3.00 6.76
N VAL A 168 1.00 -2.34 7.71
CA VAL A 168 1.66 -1.85 8.93
C VAL A 168 2.24 -3.02 9.74
N LEU A 169 1.48 -4.10 9.91
CA LEU A 169 1.94 -5.30 10.63
C LEU A 169 3.12 -5.98 9.91
N ALA A 170 3.06 -6.13 8.59
CA ALA A 170 4.14 -6.72 7.81
C ALA A 170 5.42 -5.88 7.88
N THR A 171 5.28 -4.56 7.89
CA THR A 171 6.42 -3.63 8.04
C THR A 171 7.02 -3.72 9.45
N TRP A 172 6.17 -3.73 10.47
CA TRP A 172 6.61 -3.84 11.87
C TRP A 172 7.36 -5.16 12.16
N MET A 173 6.94 -6.25 11.53
CA MET A 173 7.63 -7.54 11.66
C MET A 173 9.08 -7.52 11.16
N LEU A 174 9.44 -6.61 10.24
CA LEU A 174 10.81 -6.50 9.69
C LEU A 174 11.65 -5.43 10.37
N SER A 175 11.08 -4.62 11.23
CA SER A 175 11.80 -3.55 11.95
C SER A 175 12.37 -4.07 13.27
#